data_da4d882ebc78849e020582654f564c1b
#
_entry.id   da4d882ebc78849e020582654f564c1b
#
_cell.length_a   1.000
_cell.length_b   1.000
_cell.length_c   1.000
_cell.angle_alpha   90.00
_cell.angle_beta   90.00
_cell.angle_gamma   90.00
#
_symmetry.space_group_name_H-M   'P 1'
#
loop_
_entity.id
_entity.type
_entity.pdbx_description
1 polymer ?
#
loop_
_entity_poly.entity_id
_entity_poly.type
_entity_poly.pdbx_seq_one_letter_code
_entity_poly.pdbx_strand_id
1 'polypeptide(L)'
;MQIARNLHVKASVEKVWSLLADDYATIGDWARAVERSAANPDAAPPPGAAVGGRVCTANIGDVTETITTFDPKHHVLAYMAQAKAMPFFVRGLPGRWTLEADQGGTRVDLGFEADLMPPFGTLMGWAMKRQFATAIDDTLEDLKLWAETGQVHPDKAKALAA
;
A
#
# COMPACT_ATOMS: atom_id res chain seq x y z
N MET A 1 -16.69 2.25 1.74
CA MET A 1 -16.29 0.99 2.45
C MET A 1 -14.94 1.24 3.09
N GLN A 2 -14.76 0.91 4.38
CA GLN A 2 -13.52 1.20 5.12
C GLN A 2 -12.91 -0.08 5.70
N ILE A 3 -11.58 -0.16 5.69
CA ILE A 3 -10.78 -1.20 6.31
C ILE A 3 -9.66 -0.50 7.08
N ALA A 4 -9.49 -0.84 8.35
CA ALA A 4 -8.38 -0.37 9.16
C ALA A 4 -7.62 -1.58 9.71
N ARG A 5 -6.31 -1.50 9.71
CA ARG A 5 -5.39 -2.51 10.26
C ARG A 5 -4.28 -1.84 11.02
N ASN A 6 -3.75 -2.56 11.99
CA ASN A 6 -2.52 -2.19 12.66
C ASN A 6 -1.59 -3.39 12.78
N LEU A 7 -0.32 -3.10 12.91
CA LEU A 7 0.75 -4.09 12.94
C LEU A 7 1.92 -3.53 13.75
N HIS A 8 2.56 -4.37 14.56
CA HIS A 8 3.83 -4.05 15.18
C HIS A 8 4.98 -4.70 14.39
N VAL A 9 5.96 -3.89 13.99
CA VAL A 9 7.16 -4.27 13.25
C VAL A 9 8.39 -4.05 14.14
N LYS A 10 9.25 -5.07 14.29
CA LYS A 10 10.50 -5.00 15.06
C LYS A 10 11.63 -4.35 14.25
N ALA A 11 11.39 -3.12 13.80
CA ALA A 11 12.35 -2.27 13.12
C ALA A 11 12.07 -0.82 13.51
N SER A 12 13.07 0.07 13.36
CA SER A 12 12.88 1.48 13.70
C SER A 12 11.89 2.16 12.77
N VAL A 13 11.26 3.22 13.24
CA VAL A 13 10.28 3.97 12.45
C VAL A 13 10.88 4.56 11.19
N GLU A 14 12.15 4.98 11.23
CA GLU A 14 12.90 5.49 10.08
C GLU A 14 13.09 4.42 9.02
N LYS A 15 13.42 3.18 9.45
CA LYS A 15 13.57 2.06 8.52
C LYS A 15 12.25 1.70 7.83
N VAL A 16 11.16 1.62 8.61
CA VAL A 16 9.84 1.31 8.04
C VAL A 16 9.35 2.46 7.15
N TRP A 17 9.61 3.72 7.54
CA TRP A 17 9.30 4.89 6.72
C TRP A 17 10.04 4.86 5.38
N SER A 18 11.35 4.60 5.41
CA SER A 18 12.13 4.51 4.17
C SER A 18 11.55 3.47 3.22
N LEU A 19 11.20 2.29 3.70
CA LEU A 19 10.60 1.24 2.86
C LEU A 19 9.25 1.62 2.27
N LEU A 20 8.41 2.32 3.04
CA LEU A 20 7.03 2.65 2.62
C LEU A 20 6.93 3.95 1.84
N ALA A 21 7.77 4.93 2.15
CA ALA A 21 7.61 6.29 1.68
C ALA A 21 8.77 6.79 0.81
N ASP A 22 10.03 6.63 1.25
CA ASP A 22 11.17 7.08 0.46
C ASP A 22 11.37 6.17 -0.76
N ASP A 23 11.25 4.85 -0.57
CA ASP A 23 11.32 3.82 -1.62
C ASP A 23 9.94 3.46 -2.18
N TYR A 24 9.00 4.41 -2.21
CA TYR A 24 7.58 4.18 -2.53
C TYR A 24 7.34 3.39 -3.83
N ALA A 25 8.18 3.61 -4.83
CA ALA A 25 8.05 2.95 -6.13
C ALA A 25 8.49 1.47 -6.13
N THR A 26 9.11 0.96 -5.07
CA THR A 26 9.73 -0.38 -5.03
C THR A 26 8.87 -1.47 -4.40
N ILE A 27 7.58 -1.25 -4.18
CA ILE A 27 6.69 -2.25 -3.56
C ILE A 27 6.71 -3.60 -4.30
N GLY A 28 6.96 -3.58 -5.61
CA GLY A 28 7.11 -4.78 -6.43
C GLY A 28 8.30 -5.66 -6.04
N ASP A 29 9.26 -5.17 -5.26
CA ASP A 29 10.42 -5.94 -4.84
C ASP A 29 10.09 -6.85 -3.63
N TRP A 30 9.07 -6.51 -2.83
CA TRP A 30 8.78 -7.23 -1.60
C TRP A 30 7.33 -7.70 -1.45
N ALA A 31 6.32 -6.99 -1.97
CA ALA A 31 4.92 -7.37 -1.83
C ALA A 31 4.53 -8.48 -2.81
N ARG A 32 4.01 -9.61 -2.30
CA ARG A 32 3.60 -10.77 -3.12
C ARG A 32 2.46 -10.47 -4.08
N ALA A 33 1.58 -9.54 -3.73
CA ALA A 33 0.44 -9.14 -4.56
C ALA A 33 0.83 -8.26 -5.76
N VAL A 34 2.05 -7.71 -5.79
CA VAL A 34 2.55 -6.82 -6.83
C VAL A 34 3.67 -7.50 -7.62
N GLU A 35 3.43 -7.74 -8.89
CA GLU A 35 4.43 -8.35 -9.78
C GLU A 35 5.57 -7.38 -10.06
N ARG A 36 5.24 -6.15 -10.47
CA ARG A 36 6.19 -5.08 -10.81
C ARG A 36 5.65 -3.73 -10.35
N SER A 37 6.56 -2.83 -10.04
CA SER A 37 6.23 -1.43 -9.74
C SER A 37 7.30 -0.49 -10.29
N ALA A 38 6.90 0.74 -10.57
CA ALA A 38 7.78 1.83 -10.97
C ALA A 38 7.19 3.17 -10.54
N ALA A 39 8.00 4.23 -10.55
CA ALA A 39 7.50 5.57 -10.31
C ALA A 39 6.43 5.95 -11.35
N ASN A 40 5.38 6.64 -10.89
CA ASN A 40 4.34 7.17 -11.77
C ASN A 40 4.88 8.41 -12.51
N PRO A 41 5.07 8.34 -13.84
CA PRO A 41 5.64 9.45 -14.61
C PRO A 41 4.70 10.66 -14.70
N ASP A 42 3.40 10.45 -14.49
CA ASP A 42 2.37 11.49 -14.63
C ASP A 42 2.06 12.20 -13.30
N ALA A 43 2.66 11.75 -12.18
CA ALA A 43 2.43 12.32 -10.87
C ALA A 43 3.63 13.15 -10.41
N ALA A 44 3.41 14.45 -10.18
CA ALA A 44 4.44 15.32 -9.63
C ALA A 44 4.71 14.98 -8.15
N PRO A 45 5.98 14.86 -7.73
CA PRO A 45 6.32 14.60 -6.34
C PRO A 45 5.85 15.73 -5.42
N PRO A 46 5.19 15.44 -4.29
CA PRO A 46 4.96 16.44 -3.26
C PRO A 46 6.29 16.83 -2.58
N PRO A 47 6.36 17.97 -1.88
CA PRO A 47 7.57 18.42 -1.22
C PRO A 47 8.18 17.35 -0.31
N GLY A 48 9.45 17.03 -0.53
CA GLY A 48 10.21 16.04 0.23
C GLY A 48 10.09 14.59 -0.25
N ALA A 49 9.13 14.27 -1.13
CA ALA A 49 9.00 12.92 -1.67
C ALA A 49 9.91 12.72 -2.90
N ALA A 50 10.46 11.53 -3.05
CA ALA A 50 11.28 11.14 -4.20
C ALA A 50 10.44 10.98 -5.48
N VAL A 51 9.19 10.55 -5.35
CA VAL A 51 8.26 10.30 -6.46
C VAL A 51 6.86 10.83 -6.13
N GLY A 52 6.06 11.13 -7.15
CA GLY A 52 4.67 11.59 -6.99
C GLY A 52 3.65 10.46 -6.84
N GLY A 53 4.09 9.23 -7.06
CA GLY A 53 3.26 8.04 -7.01
C GLY A 53 3.95 6.85 -7.64
N ARG A 54 3.21 5.77 -7.86
CA ARG A 54 3.71 4.57 -8.53
C ARG A 54 2.68 3.97 -9.48
N VAL A 55 3.17 3.20 -10.42
CA VAL A 55 2.37 2.30 -11.27
C VAL A 55 2.76 0.88 -10.93
N CYS A 56 1.77 0.02 -10.76
CA CYS A 56 1.95 -1.37 -10.36
C CYS A 56 1.23 -2.30 -11.33
N THR A 57 1.86 -3.43 -11.67
CA THR A 57 1.15 -4.60 -12.19
C THR A 57 0.90 -5.52 -11.01
N ALA A 58 -0.36 -5.73 -10.68
CA ALA A 58 -0.79 -6.52 -9.53
C ALA A 58 -1.74 -7.64 -9.95
N ASN A 59 -2.05 -8.55 -9.06
CA ASN A 59 -3.00 -9.66 -9.28
C ASN A 59 -4.39 -9.19 -9.73
N ILE A 60 -4.75 -7.95 -9.40
CA ILE A 60 -6.02 -7.29 -9.79
C ILE A 60 -5.90 -6.46 -11.08
N GLY A 61 -4.77 -6.54 -11.78
CA GLY A 61 -4.44 -5.76 -12.96
C GLY A 61 -3.58 -4.53 -12.67
N ASP A 62 -3.46 -3.64 -13.66
CA ASP A 62 -2.66 -2.42 -13.54
C ASP A 62 -3.32 -1.42 -12.57
N VAL A 63 -2.55 -0.96 -11.62
CA VAL A 63 -2.93 0.04 -10.59
C VAL A 63 -2.01 1.24 -10.70
N THR A 64 -2.59 2.43 -10.72
CA THR A 64 -1.87 3.70 -10.64
C THR A 64 -2.17 4.36 -9.31
N GLU A 65 -1.13 4.74 -8.59
CA GLU A 65 -1.24 5.46 -7.33
C GLU A 65 -0.60 6.85 -7.45
N THR A 66 -1.23 7.81 -6.79
CA THR A 66 -0.73 9.18 -6.65
C THR A 66 -0.66 9.54 -5.17
N ILE A 67 0.47 10.04 -4.69
CA ILE A 67 0.65 10.47 -3.30
C ILE A 67 -0.17 11.75 -3.10
N THR A 68 -1.03 11.75 -2.09
CA THR A 68 -1.88 12.89 -1.72
C THR A 68 -1.43 13.58 -0.44
N THR A 69 -0.67 12.87 0.41
CA THR A 69 -0.02 13.43 1.60
C THR A 69 1.34 12.77 1.79
N PHE A 70 2.36 13.58 1.99
CA PHE A 70 3.72 13.13 2.35
C PHE A 70 4.22 13.98 3.51
N ASP A 71 4.19 13.45 4.73
CA ASP A 71 4.62 14.14 5.94
C ASP A 71 5.69 13.30 6.67
N PRO A 72 6.97 13.48 6.33
CA PRO A 72 8.04 12.70 6.96
C PRO A 72 8.25 13.04 8.44
N LYS A 73 7.83 14.23 8.88
CA LYS A 73 7.96 14.63 10.29
C LYS A 73 7.04 13.84 11.20
N HIS A 74 5.84 13.54 10.74
CA HIS A 74 4.84 12.79 11.49
C HIS A 74 4.66 11.36 10.95
N HIS A 75 5.49 10.93 9.99
CA HIS A 75 5.46 9.63 9.33
C HIS A 75 4.06 9.29 8.79
N VAL A 76 3.48 10.23 8.04
CA VAL A 76 2.17 10.07 7.41
C VAL A 76 2.31 10.08 5.90
N LEU A 77 1.86 8.99 5.26
CA LEU A 77 1.78 8.83 3.81
C LEU A 77 0.34 8.51 3.42
N ALA A 78 -0.26 9.33 2.57
CA ALA A 78 -1.55 9.01 1.97
C ALA A 78 -1.47 9.02 0.45
N TYR A 79 -2.29 8.19 -0.17
CA TYR A 79 -2.33 8.05 -1.62
C TYR A 79 -3.76 7.82 -2.12
N MET A 80 -3.96 8.05 -3.40
CA MET A 80 -5.15 7.67 -4.15
C MET A 80 -4.75 6.61 -5.17
N ALA A 81 -5.38 5.44 -5.11
CA ALA A 81 -5.18 4.37 -6.09
C ALA A 81 -6.37 4.28 -7.06
N GLN A 82 -6.05 3.97 -8.31
CA GLN A 82 -6.99 3.69 -9.39
C GLN A 82 -6.52 2.47 -10.16
N ALA A 83 -7.42 1.55 -10.48
CA ALA A 83 -7.10 0.37 -11.30
C ALA A 83 -7.90 0.42 -12.61
N LYS A 84 -7.25 0.03 -13.73
CA LYS A 84 -7.91 -0.01 -15.06
C LYS A 84 -9.14 -0.91 -15.09
N ALA A 85 -9.10 -2.01 -14.33
CA ALA A 85 -10.19 -2.98 -14.26
C ALA A 85 -11.24 -2.63 -13.16
N MET A 86 -11.19 -1.40 -12.62
CA MET A 86 -12.15 -1.00 -11.59
C MET A 86 -13.57 -0.93 -12.15
N PRO A 87 -14.57 -1.51 -11.45
CA PRO A 87 -15.95 -1.32 -11.81
C PRO A 87 -16.31 0.16 -11.82
N PHE A 88 -17.19 0.59 -12.74
CA PHE A 88 -17.58 1.98 -12.92
C PHE A 88 -18.13 2.67 -11.66
N PHE A 89 -18.63 1.89 -10.72
CA PHE A 89 -19.17 2.39 -9.46
C PHE A 89 -18.12 2.62 -8.36
N VAL A 90 -16.85 2.28 -8.59
CA VAL A 90 -15.74 2.59 -7.69
C VAL A 90 -15.05 3.85 -8.18
N ARG A 91 -15.12 4.93 -7.40
CA ARG A 91 -14.56 6.24 -7.77
C ARG A 91 -13.07 6.34 -7.47
N GLY A 92 -12.59 5.62 -6.47
CA GLY A 92 -11.19 5.64 -6.06
C GLY A 92 -10.96 4.80 -4.81
N LEU A 93 -9.70 4.53 -4.55
CA LEU A 93 -9.22 3.71 -3.46
C LEU A 93 -8.18 4.51 -2.64
N PRO A 94 -8.62 5.45 -1.77
CA PRO A 94 -7.68 6.15 -0.89
C PRO A 94 -7.10 5.22 0.16
N GLY A 95 -5.80 5.34 0.38
CA GLY A 95 -5.07 4.66 1.44
C GLY A 95 -4.23 5.64 2.25
N ARG A 96 -4.03 5.32 3.53
CA ARG A 96 -3.25 6.12 4.47
C ARG A 96 -2.45 5.24 5.41
N TRP A 97 -1.16 5.48 5.46
CA TRP A 97 -0.22 4.90 6.40
C TRP A 97 0.13 5.93 7.47
N THR A 98 0.20 5.48 8.71
CA THR A 98 0.73 6.26 9.83
C THR A 98 1.67 5.37 10.62
N LEU A 99 2.88 5.86 10.92
CA LEU A 99 3.88 5.10 11.66
C LEU A 99 4.20 5.84 12.96
N GLU A 100 4.29 5.09 14.05
CA GLU A 100 4.69 5.59 15.35
C GLU A 100 5.71 4.66 15.99
N ALA A 101 6.75 5.23 16.63
CA ALA A 101 7.68 4.43 17.42
C ALA A 101 6.93 3.82 18.61
N ASP A 102 7.05 2.51 18.82
CA ASP A 102 6.36 1.77 19.86
C ASP A 102 7.19 0.58 20.35
N GLN A 103 7.41 0.50 21.66
CA GLN A 103 8.03 -0.63 22.37
C GLN A 103 9.30 -1.20 21.72
N GLY A 104 10.19 -0.32 21.23
CA GLY A 104 11.43 -0.72 20.56
C GLY A 104 11.28 -1.16 19.12
N GLY A 105 10.13 -0.89 18.52
CA GLY A 105 9.81 -1.10 17.12
C GLY A 105 8.94 0.01 16.58
N THR A 106 8.08 -0.33 15.62
CA THR A 106 7.16 0.59 14.95
C THR A 106 5.74 0.03 14.95
N ARG A 107 4.79 0.82 15.43
CA ARG A 107 3.38 0.60 15.15
C ARG A 107 3.07 1.18 13.77
N VAL A 108 2.52 0.34 12.91
CA VAL A 108 2.07 0.69 11.57
C VAL A 108 0.55 0.65 11.56
N ASP A 109 -0.09 1.76 11.27
CA ASP A 109 -1.54 1.84 11.07
C ASP A 109 -1.82 2.06 9.58
N LEU A 110 -2.65 1.22 8.98
CA LEU A 110 -3.13 1.34 7.61
C LEU A 110 -4.64 1.55 7.60
N GLY A 111 -5.06 2.70 7.12
CA GLY A 111 -6.44 2.98 6.73
C GLY A 111 -6.60 2.83 5.22
N PHE A 112 -7.58 2.06 4.78
CA PHE A 112 -7.93 1.91 3.37
C PHE A 112 -9.43 2.12 3.18
N GLU A 113 -9.78 2.84 2.13
CA GLU A 113 -11.17 3.10 1.79
C GLU A 113 -11.44 2.77 0.31
N ALA A 114 -12.66 2.32 0.01
CA ALA A 114 -13.17 2.32 -1.34
C ALA A 114 -14.37 3.26 -1.41
N ASP A 115 -14.26 4.30 -2.23
CA ASP A 115 -15.35 5.23 -2.53
C ASP A 115 -16.28 4.58 -3.56
N LEU A 116 -17.44 4.12 -3.08
CA LEU A 116 -18.41 3.38 -3.88
C LEU A 116 -19.66 4.21 -4.11
N MET A 117 -20.13 4.25 -5.37
CA MET A 117 -21.39 4.91 -5.72
C MET A 117 -22.60 4.16 -5.14
N PRO A 118 -23.57 4.85 -4.51
CA PRO A 118 -24.84 4.23 -4.17
C PRO A 118 -25.61 3.76 -5.45
N PRO A 119 -26.35 2.63 -5.41
CA PRO A 119 -26.54 1.71 -4.27
C PRO A 119 -25.51 0.59 -4.18
N PHE A 120 -24.52 0.54 -5.07
CA PHE A 120 -23.57 -0.57 -5.23
C PHE A 120 -22.75 -0.85 -3.97
N GLY A 121 -22.41 0.20 -3.20
CA GLY A 121 -21.70 0.04 -1.93
C GLY A 121 -22.44 -0.85 -0.92
N THR A 122 -23.78 -0.77 -0.91
CA THR A 122 -24.61 -1.59 -0.01
C THR A 122 -24.71 -3.03 -0.49
N LEU A 123 -24.82 -3.24 -1.82
CA LEU A 123 -25.06 -4.56 -2.40
C LEU A 123 -23.80 -5.42 -2.54
N MET A 124 -22.66 -4.80 -2.87
CA MET A 124 -21.40 -5.50 -3.21
C MET A 124 -20.26 -5.23 -2.22
N GLY A 125 -20.42 -4.27 -1.32
CA GLY A 125 -19.36 -3.81 -0.44
C GLY A 125 -18.78 -4.91 0.47
N TRP A 126 -19.59 -5.89 0.89
CA TRP A 126 -19.12 -6.99 1.72
C TRP A 126 -18.16 -7.94 0.99
N ALA A 127 -18.43 -8.26 -0.27
CA ALA A 127 -17.58 -9.13 -1.08
C ALA A 127 -16.26 -8.44 -1.41
N MET A 128 -16.33 -7.17 -1.84
CA MET A 128 -15.16 -6.33 -2.07
C MET A 128 -14.34 -6.13 -0.79
N LYS A 129 -15.01 -5.91 0.35
CA LYS A 129 -14.33 -5.76 1.64
C LYS A 129 -13.49 -6.97 2.00
N ARG A 130 -14.00 -8.19 1.77
CA ARG A 130 -13.26 -9.42 2.03
C ARG A 130 -12.02 -9.53 1.13
N GLN A 131 -12.16 -9.26 -0.16
CA GLN A 131 -11.05 -9.32 -1.12
C GLN A 131 -9.95 -8.30 -0.78
N PHE A 132 -10.32 -7.04 -0.51
CA PHE A 132 -9.35 -6.02 -0.13
C PHE A 132 -8.72 -6.29 1.25
N ALA A 133 -9.49 -6.81 2.21
CA ALA A 133 -8.95 -7.16 3.52
C ALA A 133 -7.84 -8.20 3.40
N THR A 134 -8.02 -9.25 2.60
CA THR A 134 -6.98 -10.26 2.35
C THR A 134 -5.73 -9.64 1.71
N ALA A 135 -5.90 -8.81 0.67
CA ALA A 135 -4.76 -8.16 0.01
C ALA A 135 -4.00 -7.21 0.95
N ILE A 136 -4.72 -6.51 1.83
CA ILE A 136 -4.12 -5.62 2.84
C ILE A 136 -3.38 -6.45 3.90
N ASP A 137 -3.98 -7.52 4.39
CA ASP A 137 -3.38 -8.41 5.39
C ASP A 137 -2.09 -9.06 4.84
N ASP A 138 -2.10 -9.52 3.58
CA ASP A 138 -0.91 -10.04 2.88
C ASP A 138 0.18 -8.97 2.73
N THR A 139 -0.18 -7.73 2.37
CA THR A 139 0.78 -6.63 2.23
C THR A 139 1.43 -6.25 3.56
N LEU A 140 0.67 -6.27 4.66
CA LEU A 140 1.19 -6.00 6.00
C LEU A 140 2.13 -7.11 6.48
N GLU A 141 1.80 -8.38 6.20
CA GLU A 141 2.67 -9.51 6.50
C GLU A 141 3.99 -9.41 5.74
N ASP A 142 3.94 -9.09 4.44
CA ASP A 142 5.11 -8.92 3.59
C ASP A 142 5.98 -7.74 4.03
N LEU A 143 5.36 -6.60 4.38
CA LEU A 143 6.07 -5.45 4.95
C LEU A 143 6.81 -5.83 6.22
N LYS A 144 6.15 -6.54 7.14
CA LYS A 144 6.75 -7.00 8.39
C LYS A 144 7.96 -7.89 8.13
N LEU A 145 7.80 -8.91 7.29
CA LEU A 145 8.86 -9.84 6.96
C LEU A 145 10.05 -9.11 6.34
N TRP A 146 9.80 -8.24 5.36
CA TRP A 146 10.83 -7.46 4.68
C TRP A 146 11.54 -6.48 5.62
N ALA A 147 10.81 -5.73 6.43
CA ALA A 147 11.39 -4.76 7.35
C ALA A 147 12.20 -5.42 8.47
N GLU A 148 11.76 -6.56 8.99
CA GLU A 148 12.42 -7.25 10.09
C GLU A 148 13.62 -8.09 9.66
N THR A 149 13.57 -8.72 8.47
CA THR A 149 14.52 -9.74 8.06
C THR A 149 15.27 -9.44 6.75
N GLY A 150 14.76 -8.52 5.92
CA GLY A 150 15.25 -8.30 4.56
C GLY A 150 14.93 -9.46 3.60
N GLN A 151 14.03 -10.36 3.98
CA GLN A 151 13.60 -11.48 3.15
C GLN A 151 12.19 -11.27 2.64
N VAL A 152 11.91 -11.72 1.43
CA VAL A 152 10.57 -11.71 0.85
C VAL A 152 9.83 -13.00 1.17
N HIS A 153 8.50 -12.96 1.12
CA HIS A 153 7.67 -14.15 1.25
C HIS A 153 8.05 -15.20 0.19
N PRO A 154 8.04 -16.52 0.51
CA PRO A 154 8.44 -17.58 -0.42
C PRO A 154 7.73 -17.53 -1.79
N ASP A 155 6.46 -17.14 -1.81
CA ASP A 155 5.72 -17.01 -3.07
C ASP A 155 6.21 -15.82 -3.91
N LYS A 156 6.61 -14.72 -3.25
CA LYS A 156 7.26 -13.60 -3.94
C LYS A 156 8.63 -14.02 -4.48
N ALA A 157 9.42 -14.73 -3.70
CA ALA A 157 10.73 -15.24 -4.14
C ALA A 157 10.63 -16.13 -5.38
N LYS A 158 9.62 -17.00 -5.44
CA LYS A 158 9.34 -17.82 -6.64
C LYS A 158 8.97 -16.97 -7.86
N ALA A 159 8.15 -15.94 -7.67
CA ALA A 159 7.76 -15.04 -8.75
C ALA A 159 8.93 -14.21 -9.31
N LEU A 160 9.88 -13.81 -8.44
CA LEU A 160 11.09 -13.08 -8.86
C LEU A 160 12.10 -13.96 -9.58
N ALA A 161 12.06 -15.28 -9.39
CA ALA A 161 12.96 -16.25 -10.00
C ALA A 161 12.45 -16.81 -11.34
N ALA A 162 11.21 -16.52 -11.73
CA ALA A 162 10.56 -17.01 -12.97
C ALA A 162 10.75 -16.06 -14.13
#